data_5606a6db53a2fecb548eb1f2cab91d94
#
_entry.id   5606a6db53a2fecb548eb1f2cab91d94
#
_cell.length_a   1.000
_cell.length_b   1.000
_cell.length_c   1.000
_cell.angle_alpha   90.00
_cell.angle_beta   90.00
_cell.angle_gamma   90.00
#
_symmetry.space_group_name_H-M   'P 1'
#
loop_
_entity.id
_entity.type
_entity.pdbx_description
1 polymer ?
#
loop_
_entity_poly.entity_id
_entity_poly.type
_entity_poly.pdbx_seq_one_letter_code
_entity_poly.pdbx_strand_id
1 'polypeptide(L)'
;MRYAVAIAEEQSFTRAAERCFVVQSALSRQIKSLESELGVRLFARTSRKVEVTPAGEAFMKQARLCLQAAERAKVSAAAAHGKIRGSLSIGVIPTVTAVDVAAVLGTFRRSYPEVGVHVRTGGSDDFLRRIAAGELDVGFLGLAEGVAPRGVQTRELSRERLVAVLPEGHRLAGRRRLHLEDLADEPFVDFPEGSSGREQSDLAFDGAGLRREVSFEVNTADLLTGLVRQGLGAALTAPSVAHDAPGCVCIPVSNGPVRVEYLAWDSFNPSPAAQAFVDSVPIPSAQRPC
;
A
#
# COMPACT_ATOMS: atom_id res chain seq x y z
N MET A 1 20.05 2.06 -19.73
CA MET A 1 19.12 1.91 -18.60
C MET A 1 18.76 0.45 -18.31
N ARG A 2 18.16 -0.33 -19.23
CA ARG A 2 17.72 -1.73 -18.96
C ARG A 2 18.83 -2.63 -18.39
N TYR A 3 20.06 -2.57 -18.93
CA TYR A 3 21.18 -3.36 -18.42
C TYR A 3 21.62 -2.95 -17.02
N ALA A 4 21.57 -1.65 -16.71
CA ALA A 4 21.91 -1.18 -15.37
C ALA A 4 20.91 -1.69 -14.34
N VAL A 5 19.60 -1.61 -14.61
CA VAL A 5 18.56 -2.15 -13.73
C VAL A 5 18.74 -3.66 -13.55
N ALA A 6 18.98 -4.42 -14.61
CA ALA A 6 19.20 -5.87 -14.53
C ALA A 6 20.40 -6.22 -13.64
N ILE A 7 21.51 -5.47 -13.72
CA ILE A 7 22.69 -5.70 -12.86
C ILE A 7 22.37 -5.40 -11.39
N ALA A 8 21.63 -4.32 -11.12
CA ALA A 8 21.25 -3.96 -9.75
C ALA A 8 20.37 -5.03 -9.11
N GLU A 9 19.45 -5.62 -9.85
CA GLU A 9 18.54 -6.67 -9.38
C GLU A 9 19.25 -8.02 -9.21
N GLU A 10 20.09 -8.41 -10.18
CA GLU A 10 20.81 -9.68 -10.15
C GLU A 10 22.08 -9.65 -9.29
N GLN A 11 22.58 -8.47 -8.93
CA GLN A 11 23.86 -8.27 -8.25
C GLN A 11 25.03 -9.04 -8.93
N SER A 12 24.90 -9.28 -10.25
CA SER A 12 25.83 -10.08 -11.06
C SER A 12 25.77 -9.66 -12.52
N PHE A 13 26.93 -9.32 -13.08
CA PHE A 13 27.05 -9.01 -14.50
C PHE A 13 26.73 -10.20 -15.42
N THR A 14 27.07 -11.41 -14.98
CA THR A 14 26.83 -12.63 -15.75
C THR A 14 25.34 -12.95 -15.81
N ARG A 15 24.65 -13.02 -14.63
CA ARG A 15 23.21 -13.27 -14.57
C ARG A 15 22.40 -12.17 -15.27
N ALA A 16 22.81 -10.93 -15.11
CA ALA A 16 22.16 -9.81 -15.81
C ALA A 16 22.32 -9.92 -17.33
N ALA A 17 23.45 -10.39 -17.83
CA ALA A 17 23.69 -10.61 -19.26
C ALA A 17 22.80 -11.73 -19.80
N GLU A 18 22.71 -12.86 -19.09
CA GLU A 18 21.81 -13.97 -19.38
C GLU A 18 20.35 -13.51 -19.45
N ARG A 19 19.90 -12.79 -18.42
CA ARG A 19 18.55 -12.22 -18.36
C ARG A 19 18.24 -11.25 -19.50
N CYS A 20 19.25 -10.51 -19.95
CA CYS A 20 19.11 -9.57 -21.06
C CYS A 20 19.37 -10.19 -22.44
N PHE A 21 19.66 -11.48 -22.52
CA PHE A 21 19.99 -12.20 -23.76
C PHE A 21 21.19 -11.60 -24.52
N VAL A 22 22.24 -11.21 -23.80
CA VAL A 22 23.48 -10.65 -24.38
C VAL A 22 24.71 -11.31 -23.74
N VAL A 23 25.87 -11.19 -24.40
CA VAL A 23 27.12 -11.63 -23.80
C VAL A 23 27.59 -10.64 -22.73
N GLN A 24 28.18 -11.16 -21.65
CA GLN A 24 28.62 -10.35 -20.50
C GLN A 24 29.59 -9.22 -20.88
N SER A 25 30.48 -9.47 -21.83
CA SER A 25 31.44 -8.45 -22.32
C SER A 25 30.75 -7.26 -23.01
N ALA A 26 29.66 -7.51 -23.75
CA ALA A 26 28.86 -6.45 -24.38
C ALA A 26 28.11 -5.64 -23.31
N LEU A 27 27.46 -6.30 -22.37
CA LEU A 27 26.76 -5.65 -21.27
C LEU A 27 27.74 -4.78 -20.44
N SER A 28 28.90 -5.31 -20.10
CA SER A 28 29.93 -4.57 -19.35
C SER A 28 30.45 -3.34 -20.11
N ARG A 29 30.62 -3.42 -21.45
CA ARG A 29 30.98 -2.24 -22.28
C ARG A 29 29.90 -1.18 -22.26
N GLN A 30 28.64 -1.57 -22.41
CA GLN A 30 27.50 -0.64 -22.38
C GLN A 30 27.38 0.10 -21.04
N ILE A 31 27.64 -0.60 -19.94
CA ILE A 31 27.65 0.04 -18.61
C ILE A 31 28.79 1.03 -18.46
N LYS A 32 30.00 0.67 -18.91
CA LYS A 32 31.14 1.61 -18.91
C LYS A 32 30.87 2.85 -19.75
N SER A 33 30.23 2.69 -20.93
CA SER A 33 29.85 3.81 -21.80
C SER A 33 28.82 4.71 -21.07
N LEU A 34 27.83 4.12 -20.43
CA LEU A 34 26.80 4.85 -19.64
C LEU A 34 27.45 5.61 -18.47
N GLU A 35 28.34 4.97 -17.71
CA GLU A 35 29.05 5.60 -16.60
C GLU A 35 29.96 6.76 -17.08
N SER A 36 30.60 6.58 -18.25
CA SER A 36 31.40 7.64 -18.88
C SER A 36 30.56 8.82 -19.34
N GLU A 37 29.37 8.57 -19.91
CA GLU A 37 28.41 9.60 -20.31
C GLU A 37 27.88 10.39 -19.12
N LEU A 38 27.59 9.70 -18.01
CA LEU A 38 27.10 10.31 -16.79
C LEU A 38 28.20 10.98 -15.95
N GLY A 39 29.46 10.67 -16.20
CA GLY A 39 30.61 11.16 -15.42
C GLY A 39 30.70 10.56 -14.01
N VAL A 40 29.90 9.53 -13.69
CA VAL A 40 29.85 8.88 -12.37
C VAL A 40 29.80 7.36 -12.51
N ARG A 41 30.30 6.65 -11.50
CA ARG A 41 30.16 5.19 -11.42
C ARG A 41 28.82 4.83 -10.81
N LEU A 42 28.11 3.92 -11.45
CA LEU A 42 26.84 3.37 -10.95
C LEU A 42 27.07 2.11 -10.11
N PHE A 43 28.18 1.41 -10.34
CA PHE A 43 28.52 0.17 -9.66
C PHE A 43 29.94 0.19 -9.09
N ALA A 44 30.07 -0.23 -7.83
CA ALA A 44 31.32 -0.60 -7.21
C ALA A 44 31.57 -2.10 -7.47
N ARG A 45 32.76 -2.43 -7.98
CA ARG A 45 33.19 -3.81 -8.23
C ARG A 45 34.18 -4.20 -7.16
N THR A 46 33.78 -5.09 -6.28
CA THR A 46 34.71 -5.84 -5.43
C THR A 46 34.94 -7.21 -6.07
N SER A 47 35.99 -7.90 -5.66
CA SER A 47 36.32 -9.25 -6.18
C SER A 47 35.22 -10.30 -5.90
N ARG A 48 34.25 -10.00 -5.06
CA ARG A 48 33.20 -10.94 -4.60
C ARG A 48 31.76 -10.46 -4.79
N LYS A 49 31.52 -9.14 -5.00
CA LYS A 49 30.16 -8.58 -5.12
C LYS A 49 30.11 -7.41 -6.08
N VAL A 50 28.96 -7.24 -6.68
CA VAL A 50 28.56 -6.04 -7.42
C VAL A 50 27.63 -5.25 -6.50
N GLU A 51 28.06 -4.07 -6.10
CA GLU A 51 27.27 -3.18 -5.23
C GLU A 51 26.88 -1.94 -6.02
N VAL A 52 25.67 -1.46 -5.79
CA VAL A 52 25.18 -0.21 -6.38
C VAL A 52 25.77 0.96 -5.58
N THR A 53 26.32 1.96 -6.26
CA THR A 53 26.82 3.18 -5.59
C THR A 53 25.64 4.11 -5.21
N PRO A 54 25.83 5.11 -4.33
CA PRO A 54 24.79 6.13 -4.09
C PRO A 54 24.31 6.84 -5.36
N ALA A 55 25.20 7.12 -6.31
CA ALA A 55 24.86 7.66 -7.63
C ALA A 55 24.06 6.63 -8.46
N GLY A 56 24.43 5.34 -8.35
CA GLY A 56 23.73 4.22 -8.95
C GLY A 56 22.29 4.13 -8.40
N GLU A 57 22.08 4.19 -7.10
CA GLU A 57 20.73 4.14 -6.49
C GLU A 57 19.83 5.27 -7.03
N ALA A 58 20.34 6.50 -7.05
CA ALA A 58 19.63 7.65 -7.60
C ALA A 58 19.28 7.42 -9.09
N PHE A 59 20.23 6.90 -9.87
CA PHE A 59 20.04 6.60 -11.29
C PHE A 59 19.01 5.47 -11.48
N MET A 60 19.09 4.37 -10.71
CA MET A 60 18.18 3.23 -10.84
C MET A 60 16.74 3.61 -10.59
N LYS A 61 16.49 4.50 -9.62
CA LYS A 61 15.14 5.04 -9.36
C LYS A 61 14.54 5.66 -10.63
N GLN A 62 15.29 6.53 -11.31
CA GLN A 62 14.80 7.19 -12.52
C GLN A 62 14.79 6.26 -13.75
N ALA A 63 15.79 5.38 -13.86
CA ALA A 63 15.88 4.43 -14.96
C ALA A 63 14.70 3.45 -14.99
N ARG A 64 14.22 2.99 -13.81
CA ARG A 64 13.01 2.16 -13.70
C ARG A 64 11.79 2.92 -14.22
N LEU A 65 11.58 4.15 -13.79
CA LEU A 65 10.46 4.99 -14.26
C LEU A 65 10.49 5.19 -15.78
N CYS A 66 11.65 5.47 -16.36
CA CYS A 66 11.80 5.61 -17.80
C CYS A 66 11.47 4.31 -18.57
N LEU A 67 11.94 3.16 -18.06
CA LEU A 67 11.65 1.87 -18.69
C LEU A 67 10.16 1.53 -18.60
N GLN A 68 9.52 1.82 -17.49
CA GLN A 68 8.08 1.65 -17.33
C GLN A 68 7.28 2.57 -18.25
N ALA A 69 7.67 3.85 -18.37
CA ALA A 69 7.03 4.78 -19.29
C ALA A 69 7.14 4.29 -20.74
N ALA A 70 8.28 3.71 -21.14
CA ALA A 70 8.46 3.12 -22.45
C ALA A 70 7.54 1.90 -22.69
N GLU A 71 7.39 1.01 -21.70
CA GLU A 71 6.44 -0.11 -21.80
C GLU A 71 4.98 0.38 -21.81
N ARG A 72 4.64 1.35 -20.96
CA ARG A 72 3.31 1.98 -20.98
C ARG A 72 2.97 2.60 -22.33
N ALA A 73 3.93 3.25 -23.00
CA ALA A 73 3.71 3.81 -24.33
C ALA A 73 3.31 2.73 -25.37
N LYS A 74 3.94 1.55 -25.32
CA LYS A 74 3.57 0.41 -26.18
C LYS A 74 2.17 -0.09 -25.89
N VAL A 75 1.84 -0.26 -24.59
CA VAL A 75 0.51 -0.73 -24.17
C VAL A 75 -0.57 0.29 -24.52
N SER A 76 -0.30 1.58 -24.36
CA SER A 76 -1.22 2.66 -24.75
C SER A 76 -1.49 2.70 -26.25
N ALA A 77 -0.45 2.51 -27.07
CA ALA A 77 -0.62 2.40 -28.52
C ALA A 77 -1.50 1.19 -28.90
N ALA A 78 -1.33 0.05 -28.24
CA ALA A 78 -2.17 -1.13 -28.45
C ALA A 78 -3.62 -0.91 -27.96
N ALA A 79 -3.79 -0.24 -26.83
CA ALA A 79 -5.11 0.09 -26.26
C ALA A 79 -5.94 1.03 -27.14
N ALA A 80 -5.30 1.92 -27.91
CA ALA A 80 -5.98 2.78 -28.88
C ALA A 80 -6.75 1.98 -29.95
N HIS A 81 -6.44 0.68 -30.11
CA HIS A 81 -7.16 -0.26 -30.98
C HIS A 81 -8.27 -1.06 -30.21
N GLY A 82 -8.67 -0.60 -29.05
CA GLY A 82 -9.81 -1.15 -28.29
C GLY A 82 -9.50 -2.39 -27.44
N LYS A 83 -8.23 -2.78 -27.27
CA LYS A 83 -7.84 -3.95 -26.45
C LYS A 83 -6.91 -3.53 -25.34
N ILE A 84 -7.42 -3.49 -24.11
CA ILE A 84 -6.58 -3.29 -22.92
C ILE A 84 -5.92 -4.63 -22.57
N ARG A 85 -4.58 -4.61 -22.53
CA ARG A 85 -3.71 -5.76 -22.25
C ARG A 85 -2.59 -5.36 -21.30
N GLY A 86 -1.83 -6.35 -20.83
CA GLY A 86 -0.66 -6.14 -19.97
C GLY A 86 -0.88 -6.61 -18.56
N SER A 87 -0.28 -5.91 -17.58
CA SER A 87 -0.40 -6.25 -16.16
C SER A 87 -0.95 -5.08 -15.36
N LEU A 88 -1.64 -5.42 -14.27
CA LEU A 88 -2.14 -4.50 -13.27
C LEU A 88 -1.73 -5.00 -11.90
N SER A 89 -0.95 -4.20 -11.18
CA SER A 89 -0.50 -4.49 -9.81
C SER A 89 -1.28 -3.63 -8.80
N ILE A 90 -1.92 -4.30 -7.82
CA ILE A 90 -2.82 -3.65 -6.86
C ILE A 90 -2.35 -3.94 -5.44
N GLY A 91 -2.23 -2.90 -4.62
CA GLY A 91 -2.03 -2.98 -3.18
C GLY A 91 -3.35 -2.86 -2.42
N VAL A 92 -3.58 -3.72 -1.45
CA VAL A 92 -4.80 -3.73 -0.63
C VAL A 92 -4.41 -3.78 0.84
N ILE A 93 -4.80 -2.76 1.61
CA ILE A 93 -4.61 -2.79 3.07
C ILE A 93 -5.56 -3.82 3.71
N PRO A 94 -5.21 -4.40 4.88
CA PRO A 94 -6.03 -5.45 5.53
C PRO A 94 -7.43 -4.99 5.95
N THR A 95 -7.67 -3.68 5.98
CA THR A 95 -8.88 -3.08 6.55
C THR A 95 -9.68 -2.27 5.53
N VAL A 96 -9.60 -2.59 4.23
CA VAL A 96 -10.47 -1.97 3.22
C VAL A 96 -11.92 -2.32 3.49
N THR A 97 -12.76 -1.30 3.59
CA THR A 97 -14.18 -1.44 3.91
C THR A 97 -15.10 -0.65 2.98
N ALA A 98 -14.55 0.37 2.34
CA ALA A 98 -15.31 1.24 1.44
C ALA A 98 -15.85 0.52 0.20
N VAL A 99 -15.18 -0.55 -0.24
CA VAL A 99 -15.56 -1.32 -1.43
C VAL A 99 -15.29 -2.81 -1.23
N ASP A 100 -16.13 -3.65 -1.83
CA ASP A 100 -15.83 -5.07 -1.98
C ASP A 100 -14.77 -5.26 -3.09
N VAL A 101 -13.51 -5.33 -2.67
CA VAL A 101 -12.36 -5.46 -3.58
C VAL A 101 -12.47 -6.73 -4.43
N ALA A 102 -12.99 -7.83 -3.87
CA ALA A 102 -13.13 -9.10 -4.59
C ALA A 102 -14.18 -8.97 -5.71
N ALA A 103 -15.31 -8.34 -5.43
CA ALA A 103 -16.36 -8.09 -6.43
C ALA A 103 -15.87 -7.14 -7.56
N VAL A 104 -15.12 -6.07 -7.20
CA VAL A 104 -14.51 -5.15 -8.17
C VAL A 104 -13.53 -5.89 -9.07
N LEU A 105 -12.62 -6.69 -8.50
CA LEU A 105 -11.65 -7.49 -9.24
C LEU A 105 -12.34 -8.52 -10.16
N GLY A 106 -13.37 -9.18 -9.66
CA GLY A 106 -14.16 -10.14 -10.45
C GLY A 106 -14.81 -9.47 -11.66
N THR A 107 -15.36 -8.27 -11.49
CA THR A 107 -15.96 -7.49 -12.58
C THR A 107 -14.90 -7.02 -13.57
N PHE A 108 -13.80 -6.46 -13.08
CA PHE A 108 -12.68 -6.02 -13.91
C PHE A 108 -12.11 -7.17 -14.76
N ARG A 109 -11.89 -8.35 -14.16
CA ARG A 109 -11.36 -9.52 -14.87
C ARG A 109 -12.27 -9.99 -16.00
N ARG A 110 -13.60 -9.91 -15.81
CA ARG A 110 -14.57 -10.25 -16.88
C ARG A 110 -14.52 -9.24 -18.03
N SER A 111 -14.37 -7.96 -17.71
CA SER A 111 -14.32 -6.89 -18.73
C SER A 111 -12.99 -6.85 -19.48
N TYR A 112 -11.89 -7.23 -18.83
CA TYR A 112 -10.52 -7.15 -19.35
C TYR A 112 -9.76 -8.49 -19.18
N PRO A 113 -10.16 -9.57 -19.84
CA PRO A 113 -9.61 -10.91 -19.62
C PRO A 113 -8.13 -11.04 -20.03
N GLU A 114 -7.63 -10.16 -20.89
CA GLU A 114 -6.24 -10.15 -21.36
C GLU A 114 -5.29 -9.35 -20.41
N VAL A 115 -5.81 -8.80 -19.30
CA VAL A 115 -4.98 -8.13 -18.27
C VAL A 115 -4.61 -9.12 -17.17
N GLY A 116 -3.30 -9.31 -16.96
CA GLY A 116 -2.77 -10.06 -15.81
C GLY A 116 -2.91 -9.23 -14.53
N VAL A 117 -3.66 -9.70 -13.53
CA VAL A 117 -3.86 -8.97 -12.27
C VAL A 117 -3.02 -9.59 -11.17
N HIS A 118 -2.26 -8.75 -10.48
CA HIS A 118 -1.44 -9.10 -9.32
C HIS A 118 -1.89 -8.30 -8.12
N VAL A 119 -2.34 -8.98 -7.07
CA VAL A 119 -2.78 -8.36 -5.82
C VAL A 119 -1.79 -8.68 -4.71
N ARG A 120 -1.48 -7.69 -3.90
CA ARG A 120 -0.67 -7.87 -2.67
C ARG A 120 -1.32 -7.14 -1.50
N THR A 121 -1.16 -7.69 -0.31
CA THR A 121 -1.55 -7.05 0.94
C THR A 121 -0.34 -6.35 1.57
N GLY A 122 -0.56 -5.25 2.28
CA GLY A 122 0.49 -4.48 2.94
C GLY A 122 -0.02 -3.19 3.55
N GLY A 123 0.88 -2.30 3.94
CA GLY A 123 0.55 -1.00 4.54
C GLY A 123 0.49 0.14 3.52
N SER A 124 -0.24 1.21 3.88
CA SER A 124 -0.43 2.39 3.02
C SER A 124 0.90 3.06 2.64
N ASP A 125 1.85 3.15 3.59
CA ASP A 125 3.14 3.79 3.36
C ASP A 125 4.00 3.05 2.33
N ASP A 126 4.00 1.71 2.39
CA ASP A 126 4.69 0.88 1.39
C ASP A 126 4.05 1.07 0.02
N PHE A 127 2.72 1.10 -0.05
CA PHE A 127 2.01 1.30 -1.31
C PHE A 127 2.25 2.67 -1.91
N LEU A 128 2.24 3.74 -1.11
CA LEU A 128 2.58 5.09 -1.58
C LEU A 128 3.98 5.16 -2.17
N ARG A 129 4.97 4.58 -1.48
CA ARG A 129 6.34 4.50 -2.00
C ARG A 129 6.42 3.73 -3.31
N ARG A 130 5.74 2.58 -3.41
CA ARG A 130 5.73 1.72 -4.60
C ARG A 130 5.01 2.35 -5.78
N ILE A 131 3.91 3.07 -5.55
CA ILE A 131 3.22 3.82 -6.61
C ILE A 131 4.15 4.90 -7.13
N ALA A 132 4.77 5.71 -6.25
CA ALA A 132 5.72 6.74 -6.64
C ALA A 132 6.98 6.20 -7.33
N ALA A 133 7.37 4.95 -7.05
CA ALA A 133 8.45 4.24 -7.73
C ALA A 133 8.01 3.52 -9.02
N GLY A 134 6.69 3.51 -9.31
CA GLY A 134 6.08 2.79 -10.41
C GLY A 134 6.04 1.26 -10.25
N GLU A 135 6.32 0.73 -9.07
CA GLU A 135 6.31 -0.70 -8.75
C GLU A 135 4.90 -1.23 -8.43
N LEU A 136 3.95 -0.33 -8.24
CA LEU A 136 2.55 -0.59 -7.98
C LEU A 136 1.70 0.37 -8.81
N ASP A 137 0.68 -0.13 -9.48
CA ASP A 137 -0.18 0.69 -10.33
C ASP A 137 -1.28 1.40 -9.52
N VAL A 138 -1.92 0.68 -8.60
CA VAL A 138 -3.05 1.17 -7.80
C VAL A 138 -2.93 0.67 -6.38
N GLY A 139 -3.33 1.49 -5.40
CA GLY A 139 -3.36 1.12 -3.98
C GLY A 139 -4.66 1.55 -3.30
N PHE A 140 -5.23 0.65 -2.48
CA PHE A 140 -6.23 1.01 -1.48
C PHE A 140 -5.49 1.37 -0.20
N LEU A 141 -5.71 2.57 0.30
CA LEU A 141 -4.99 3.15 1.45
C LEU A 141 -5.98 3.49 2.56
N GLY A 142 -5.51 3.45 3.80
CA GLY A 142 -6.22 3.98 4.97
C GLY A 142 -5.28 4.89 5.74
N LEU A 143 -5.58 6.18 5.82
CA LEU A 143 -4.74 7.20 6.43
C LEU A 143 -5.50 7.95 7.52
N ALA A 144 -4.77 8.56 8.45
CA ALA A 144 -5.35 9.45 9.43
C ALA A 144 -5.95 10.70 8.76
N GLU A 145 -7.00 11.27 9.35
CA GLU A 145 -7.55 12.54 8.90
C GLU A 145 -6.47 13.63 8.93
N GLY A 146 -6.42 14.44 7.89
CA GLY A 146 -5.39 15.49 7.74
C GLY A 146 -4.07 15.01 7.12
N VAL A 147 -3.85 13.71 6.99
CA VAL A 147 -2.70 13.14 6.27
C VAL A 147 -3.04 13.03 4.79
N ALA A 148 -2.48 13.93 3.98
CA ALA A 148 -2.69 13.92 2.54
C ALA A 148 -1.64 13.04 1.84
N PRO A 149 -2.03 12.05 1.02
CA PRO A 149 -1.11 11.29 0.19
C PRO A 149 -0.35 12.22 -0.77
N ARG A 150 0.98 12.08 -0.85
CA ARG A 150 1.83 12.92 -1.70
C ARG A 150 2.40 12.14 -2.87
N GLY A 151 2.56 12.80 -4.02
CA GLY A 151 3.21 12.22 -5.20
C GLY A 151 2.36 11.20 -5.96
N VAL A 152 1.09 11.08 -5.63
CA VAL A 152 0.12 10.20 -6.27
C VAL A 152 -1.19 10.94 -6.53
N GLN A 153 -1.99 10.47 -7.48
CA GLN A 153 -3.40 10.86 -7.56
C GLN A 153 -4.21 10.01 -6.60
N THR A 154 -5.25 10.61 -6.03
CA THR A 154 -6.12 9.92 -5.08
C THR A 154 -7.58 10.24 -5.33
N ARG A 155 -8.43 9.28 -4.94
CA ARG A 155 -9.86 9.45 -4.80
C ARG A 155 -10.28 8.98 -3.41
N GLU A 156 -10.90 9.85 -2.62
CA GLU A 156 -11.48 9.47 -1.33
C GLU A 156 -12.61 8.48 -1.57
N LEU A 157 -12.58 7.35 -0.87
CA LEU A 157 -13.59 6.31 -0.94
C LEU A 157 -14.54 6.36 0.25
N SER A 158 -13.99 6.56 1.46
CA SER A 158 -14.79 6.71 2.68
C SER A 158 -14.05 7.55 3.71
N ARG A 159 -14.82 8.07 4.65
CA ARG A 159 -14.33 8.77 5.84
C ARG A 159 -15.15 8.29 7.03
N GLU A 160 -14.50 7.66 7.98
CA GLU A 160 -15.19 7.05 9.12
C GLU A 160 -14.40 7.23 10.42
N ARG A 161 -15.13 7.30 11.51
CA ARG A 161 -14.54 7.29 12.84
C ARG A 161 -14.34 5.85 13.30
N LEU A 162 -13.15 5.53 13.81
CA LEU A 162 -12.89 4.21 14.36
C LEU A 162 -13.72 3.98 15.62
N VAL A 163 -14.06 2.72 15.84
CA VAL A 163 -14.79 2.26 17.02
C VAL A 163 -13.86 1.43 17.90
N ALA A 164 -14.15 1.40 19.19
CA ALA A 164 -13.50 0.49 20.11
C ALA A 164 -14.08 -0.92 19.95
N VAL A 165 -13.18 -1.90 19.85
CA VAL A 165 -13.51 -3.33 19.88
C VAL A 165 -13.04 -3.89 21.21
N LEU A 166 -13.95 -4.48 21.96
CA LEU A 166 -13.70 -5.05 23.28
C LEU A 166 -14.35 -6.45 23.36
N PRO A 167 -13.86 -7.37 24.19
CA PRO A 167 -14.54 -8.64 24.39
C PRO A 167 -15.91 -8.42 25.08
N GLU A 168 -16.90 -9.27 24.81
CA GLU A 168 -18.26 -9.15 25.38
C GLU A 168 -18.30 -9.04 26.92
N GLY A 169 -17.34 -9.68 27.60
CA GLY A 169 -17.24 -9.65 29.08
C GLY A 169 -16.47 -8.45 29.63
N HIS A 170 -16.05 -7.50 28.79
CA HIS A 170 -15.24 -6.37 29.25
C HIS A 170 -16.03 -5.40 30.13
N ARG A 171 -15.36 -4.76 31.12
CA ARG A 171 -16.00 -3.79 32.05
C ARG A 171 -16.71 -2.61 31.34
N LEU A 172 -16.23 -2.25 30.15
CA LEU A 172 -16.79 -1.17 29.33
C LEU A 172 -17.83 -1.67 28.31
N ALA A 173 -18.07 -2.97 28.16
CA ALA A 173 -18.93 -3.54 27.11
C ALA A 173 -20.39 -3.05 27.18
N GLY A 174 -20.87 -2.68 28.36
CA GLY A 174 -22.21 -2.14 28.54
C GLY A 174 -22.37 -0.64 28.22
N ARG A 175 -21.31 0.06 27.87
CA ARG A 175 -21.36 1.48 27.54
C ARG A 175 -21.90 1.69 26.13
N ARG A 176 -22.74 2.70 25.96
CA ARG A 176 -23.25 3.10 24.62
C ARG A 176 -22.28 3.89 23.82
N ARG A 177 -21.30 4.52 24.47
CA ARG A 177 -20.27 5.38 23.88
C ARG A 177 -19.08 5.49 24.82
N LEU A 178 -17.91 5.62 24.27
CA LEU A 178 -16.65 5.83 24.98
C LEU A 178 -15.99 7.14 24.56
N HIS A 179 -15.03 7.57 25.35
CA HIS A 179 -14.01 8.53 25.01
C HIS A 179 -12.64 7.85 25.06
N LEU A 180 -11.60 8.47 24.47
CA LEU A 180 -10.24 7.90 24.49
C LEU A 180 -9.71 7.72 25.91
N GLU A 181 -10.12 8.62 26.81
CA GLU A 181 -9.80 8.59 28.25
C GLU A 181 -10.28 7.30 28.92
N ASP A 182 -11.42 6.76 28.51
CA ASP A 182 -11.97 5.51 29.05
C ASP A 182 -11.09 4.30 28.67
N LEU A 183 -10.30 4.43 27.62
CA LEU A 183 -9.45 3.38 27.04
C LEU A 183 -7.97 3.52 27.38
N ALA A 184 -7.54 4.63 28.01
CA ALA A 184 -6.12 4.95 28.19
C ALA A 184 -5.36 3.91 29.02
N ASP A 185 -6.04 3.29 29.98
CA ASP A 185 -5.45 2.29 30.88
C ASP A 185 -5.61 0.83 30.35
N GLU A 186 -6.23 0.64 29.18
CA GLU A 186 -6.39 -0.70 28.60
C GLU A 186 -5.14 -1.08 27.77
N PRO A 187 -4.71 -2.35 27.82
CA PRO A 187 -3.74 -2.85 26.87
C PRO A 187 -4.37 -2.88 25.47
N PHE A 188 -3.58 -2.55 24.43
CA PHE A 188 -4.04 -2.53 23.04
C PHE A 188 -3.46 -3.68 22.21
N VAL A 189 -4.29 -4.15 21.29
CA VAL A 189 -3.89 -4.90 20.11
C VAL A 189 -3.99 -3.94 18.93
N ASP A 190 -2.91 -3.74 18.18
CA ASP A 190 -2.89 -2.80 17.06
C ASP A 190 -1.98 -3.28 15.92
N PHE A 191 -1.92 -2.53 14.85
CA PHE A 191 -0.96 -2.72 13.76
C PHE A 191 0.46 -2.32 14.20
N PRO A 192 1.51 -2.73 13.45
CA PRO A 192 2.89 -2.43 13.81
C PRO A 192 3.19 -0.94 13.96
N GLU A 193 4.09 -0.60 14.87
CA GLU A 193 4.59 0.75 15.05
C GLU A 193 5.09 1.36 13.72
N GLY A 194 4.80 2.64 13.48
CA GLY A 194 5.15 3.35 12.25
C GLY A 194 4.30 2.97 11.03
N SER A 195 3.27 2.12 11.17
CA SER A 195 2.32 1.88 10.10
C SER A 195 1.19 2.92 10.10
N SER A 196 0.69 3.30 8.92
CA SER A 196 -0.45 4.21 8.81
C SER A 196 -1.70 3.70 9.55
N GLY A 197 -1.83 2.38 9.73
CA GLY A 197 -2.93 1.79 10.51
C GLY A 197 -2.84 2.16 11.99
N ARG A 198 -1.62 2.12 12.56
CA ARG A 198 -1.33 2.50 13.95
C ARG A 198 -1.33 4.01 14.15
N GLU A 199 -0.74 4.76 13.22
CA GLU A 199 -0.59 6.21 13.27
C GLU A 199 -1.92 6.93 13.55
N GLN A 200 -3.03 6.45 12.99
CA GLN A 200 -4.36 7.02 13.23
C GLN A 200 -4.72 7.08 14.71
N SER A 201 -4.47 5.99 15.41
CA SER A 201 -4.75 5.87 16.84
C SER A 201 -3.72 6.63 17.67
N ASP A 202 -2.43 6.55 17.31
CA ASP A 202 -1.36 7.26 18.02
C ASP A 202 -1.58 8.77 17.97
N LEU A 203 -1.88 9.34 16.80
CA LEU A 203 -2.19 10.77 16.65
C LEU A 203 -3.42 11.21 17.47
N ALA A 204 -4.44 10.35 17.57
CA ALA A 204 -5.63 10.69 18.36
C ALA A 204 -5.35 10.69 19.87
N PHE A 205 -4.60 9.71 20.38
CA PHE A 205 -4.19 9.66 21.78
C PHE A 205 -3.24 10.81 22.13
N ASP A 206 -2.23 11.07 21.30
CA ASP A 206 -1.28 12.18 21.49
C ASP A 206 -2.00 13.53 21.47
N GLY A 207 -2.94 13.73 20.54
CA GLY A 207 -3.76 14.93 20.45
C GLY A 207 -4.66 15.17 21.66
N ALA A 208 -5.04 14.09 22.36
CA ALA A 208 -5.79 14.13 23.62
C ALA A 208 -4.86 14.25 24.86
N GLY A 209 -3.53 14.25 24.68
CA GLY A 209 -2.56 14.23 25.77
C GLY A 209 -2.53 12.91 26.56
N LEU A 210 -2.99 11.83 25.94
CA LEU A 210 -3.08 10.50 26.53
C LEU A 210 -1.94 9.60 26.01
N ARG A 211 -1.62 8.59 26.81
CA ARG A 211 -0.72 7.51 26.40
C ARG A 211 -1.52 6.20 26.37
N ARG A 212 -1.12 5.29 25.51
CA ARG A 212 -1.66 3.93 25.45
C ARG A 212 -0.53 2.92 25.37
N GLU A 213 -0.74 1.74 25.87
CA GLU A 213 0.18 0.62 25.77
C GLU A 213 -0.29 -0.33 24.69
N VAL A 214 0.53 -0.56 23.67
CA VAL A 214 0.27 -1.60 22.67
C VAL A 214 1.08 -2.83 23.03
N SER A 215 0.37 -3.84 23.55
CA SER A 215 0.96 -5.08 24.03
C SER A 215 1.10 -6.13 22.91
N PHE A 216 0.29 -6.03 21.85
CA PHE A 216 0.32 -6.97 20.73
C PHE A 216 0.28 -6.21 19.40
N GLU A 217 1.24 -6.54 18.52
CA GLU A 217 1.28 -6.00 17.15
C GLU A 217 0.92 -7.10 16.15
N VAL A 218 -0.01 -6.81 15.24
CA VAL A 218 -0.53 -7.76 14.26
C VAL A 218 -0.67 -7.14 12.87
N ASN A 219 -0.62 -7.98 11.83
CA ASN A 219 -0.68 -7.52 10.44
C ASN A 219 -2.03 -7.80 9.74
N THR A 220 -2.99 -8.42 10.45
CA THR A 220 -4.30 -8.76 9.88
C THR A 220 -5.44 -8.38 10.81
N ALA A 221 -6.57 -7.99 10.23
CA ALA A 221 -7.77 -7.64 10.99
C ALA A 221 -8.35 -8.85 11.77
N ASP A 222 -8.28 -10.05 11.18
CA ASP A 222 -8.77 -11.28 11.81
C ASP A 222 -7.99 -11.63 13.08
N LEU A 223 -6.66 -11.50 13.05
CA LEU A 223 -5.84 -11.74 14.22
C LEU A 223 -6.06 -10.66 15.30
N LEU A 224 -6.21 -9.39 14.88
CA LEU A 224 -6.52 -8.28 15.77
C LEU A 224 -7.81 -8.59 16.55
N THR A 225 -8.91 -8.85 15.88
CA THR A 225 -10.20 -9.14 16.51
C THR A 225 -10.17 -10.46 17.29
N GLY A 226 -9.41 -11.45 16.80
CA GLY A 226 -9.18 -12.73 17.49
C GLY A 226 -8.51 -12.57 18.86
N LEU A 227 -7.48 -11.74 18.97
CA LEU A 227 -6.79 -11.45 20.24
C LEU A 227 -7.68 -10.64 21.19
N VAL A 228 -8.42 -9.64 20.65
CA VAL A 228 -9.40 -8.90 21.44
C VAL A 228 -10.45 -9.83 22.04
N ARG A 229 -11.00 -10.74 21.25
CA ARG A 229 -11.99 -11.75 21.72
C ARG A 229 -11.47 -12.59 22.88
N GLN A 230 -10.18 -12.88 22.91
CA GLN A 230 -9.53 -13.63 24.01
C GLN A 230 -9.24 -12.75 25.25
N GLY A 231 -9.64 -11.47 25.25
CA GLY A 231 -9.42 -10.55 26.36
C GLY A 231 -7.98 -10.08 26.52
N LEU A 232 -7.19 -10.16 25.46
CA LEU A 232 -5.76 -9.78 25.47
C LEU A 232 -5.52 -8.29 25.29
N GLY A 233 -6.56 -7.52 24.96
CA GLY A 233 -6.49 -6.06 24.83
C GLY A 233 -7.71 -5.49 24.13
N ALA A 234 -7.77 -4.16 24.06
CA ALA A 234 -8.71 -3.39 23.27
C ALA A 234 -8.13 -3.11 21.86
N ALA A 235 -8.98 -2.79 20.89
CA ALA A 235 -8.53 -2.28 19.60
C ALA A 235 -9.39 -1.11 19.13
N LEU A 236 -8.82 -0.27 18.26
CA LEU A 236 -9.57 0.72 17.49
C LEU A 236 -9.51 0.33 16.02
N THR A 237 -10.67 0.16 15.40
CA THR A 237 -10.74 -0.22 13.98
C THR A 237 -12.00 0.32 13.30
N ALA A 238 -12.08 0.12 11.98
CA ALA A 238 -13.25 0.51 11.20
C ALA A 238 -14.52 -0.20 11.69
N PRO A 239 -15.68 0.47 11.70
CA PRO A 239 -16.95 -0.14 12.17
C PRO A 239 -17.28 -1.45 11.46
N SER A 240 -17.03 -1.57 10.17
CA SER A 240 -17.30 -2.78 9.39
C SER A 240 -16.39 -3.95 9.75
N VAL A 241 -15.09 -3.71 10.00
CA VAL A 241 -14.17 -4.73 10.52
C VAL A 241 -14.63 -5.23 11.90
N ALA A 242 -15.09 -4.30 12.73
CA ALA A 242 -15.55 -4.58 14.06
C ALA A 242 -16.87 -5.36 14.07
N HIS A 243 -17.78 -5.08 13.13
CA HIS A 243 -19.11 -5.70 13.04
C HIS A 243 -19.04 -7.20 12.77
N ASP A 244 -18.04 -7.63 12.01
CA ASP A 244 -17.82 -9.03 11.64
C ASP A 244 -17.00 -9.81 12.69
N ALA A 245 -16.80 -9.25 13.90
CA ALA A 245 -16.00 -9.87 14.96
C ALA A 245 -16.90 -10.57 16.02
N PRO A 246 -17.23 -11.85 15.84
CA PRO A 246 -18.06 -12.59 16.80
C PRO A 246 -17.36 -12.68 18.18
N GLY A 247 -18.14 -12.49 19.28
CA GLY A 247 -17.64 -12.50 20.64
C GLY A 247 -16.96 -11.19 21.08
N CYS A 248 -17.10 -10.14 20.25
CA CYS A 248 -16.67 -8.78 20.58
C CYS A 248 -17.87 -7.81 20.56
N VAL A 249 -17.75 -6.74 21.31
CA VAL A 249 -18.65 -5.58 21.24
C VAL A 249 -17.95 -4.41 20.57
N CYS A 250 -18.71 -3.68 19.78
CA CYS A 250 -18.24 -2.50 19.06
C CYS A 250 -18.87 -1.26 19.67
N ILE A 251 -18.06 -0.36 20.19
CA ILE A 251 -18.55 0.82 20.89
C ILE A 251 -18.01 2.08 20.21
N PRO A 252 -18.88 3.03 19.80
CA PRO A 252 -18.46 4.30 19.25
C PRO A 252 -17.57 5.09 20.23
N VAL A 253 -16.49 5.70 19.72
CA VAL A 253 -15.59 6.57 20.49
C VAL A 253 -15.78 8.01 20.04
N SER A 254 -16.27 8.89 20.92
CA SER A 254 -16.70 10.26 20.59
C SER A 254 -15.58 11.12 20.01
N ASN A 255 -14.40 11.08 20.64
CA ASN A 255 -13.19 11.78 20.25
C ASN A 255 -12.17 10.82 19.61
N GLY A 256 -12.62 9.64 19.11
CA GLY A 256 -11.78 8.64 18.51
C GLY A 256 -11.22 9.08 17.15
N PRO A 257 -10.19 8.39 16.66
CA PRO A 257 -9.53 8.72 15.40
C PRO A 257 -10.47 8.62 14.21
N VAL A 258 -10.26 9.50 13.24
CA VAL A 258 -10.96 9.45 11.94
C VAL A 258 -9.98 8.90 10.91
N ARG A 259 -10.45 7.89 10.18
CA ARG A 259 -9.75 7.28 9.07
C ARG A 259 -10.37 7.71 7.75
N VAL A 260 -9.52 7.96 6.77
CA VAL A 260 -9.92 8.21 5.39
C VAL A 260 -9.37 7.10 4.51
N GLU A 261 -10.25 6.41 3.78
CA GLU A 261 -9.84 5.45 2.77
C GLU A 261 -9.69 6.13 1.42
N TYR A 262 -8.60 5.82 0.72
CA TYR A 262 -8.31 6.33 -0.61
C TYR A 262 -8.04 5.21 -1.59
N LEU A 263 -8.46 5.41 -2.83
CA LEU A 263 -7.86 4.78 -3.98
C LEU A 263 -6.73 5.70 -4.48
N ALA A 264 -5.53 5.17 -4.63
CA ALA A 264 -4.35 5.93 -5.07
C ALA A 264 -3.71 5.31 -6.30
N TRP A 265 -3.17 6.13 -7.21
CA TRP A 265 -2.47 5.69 -8.42
C TRP A 265 -1.43 6.71 -8.89
N ASP A 266 -0.61 6.33 -9.88
CA ASP A 266 0.40 7.21 -10.45
C ASP A 266 -0.22 8.50 -11.01
N SER A 267 0.32 9.66 -10.63
CA SER A 267 -0.19 10.99 -11.02
C SER A 267 0.20 11.38 -12.45
N PHE A 268 1.26 10.80 -13.00
CA PHE A 268 1.83 11.27 -14.25
C PHE A 268 1.33 10.49 -15.46
N ASN A 269 1.36 9.16 -15.40
CA ASN A 269 1.04 8.33 -16.57
C ASN A 269 0.53 6.94 -16.14
N PRO A 270 -0.70 6.82 -15.61
CA PRO A 270 -1.27 5.52 -15.30
C PRO A 270 -1.36 4.64 -16.56
N SER A 271 -1.10 3.33 -16.41
CA SER A 271 -1.31 2.41 -17.53
C SER A 271 -2.79 2.34 -17.92
N PRO A 272 -3.12 1.99 -19.19
CA PRO A 272 -4.51 1.82 -19.59
C PRO A 272 -5.28 0.82 -18.71
N ALA A 273 -4.60 -0.22 -18.22
CA ALA A 273 -5.19 -1.18 -17.28
C ALA A 273 -5.45 -0.56 -15.90
N ALA A 274 -4.51 0.27 -15.41
CA ALA A 274 -4.68 1.00 -14.16
C ALA A 274 -5.83 2.00 -14.24
N GLN A 275 -5.90 2.79 -15.33
CA GLN A 275 -6.99 3.74 -15.53
C GLN A 275 -8.34 3.04 -15.62
N ALA A 276 -8.44 1.97 -16.42
CA ALA A 276 -9.67 1.19 -16.53
C ALA A 276 -10.09 0.57 -15.19
N PHE A 277 -9.13 0.14 -14.36
CA PHE A 277 -9.43 -0.33 -13.02
C PHE A 277 -9.93 0.79 -12.11
N VAL A 278 -9.25 1.94 -12.07
CA VAL A 278 -9.66 3.13 -11.31
C VAL A 278 -11.09 3.53 -11.67
N ASP A 279 -11.44 3.51 -12.97
CA ASP A 279 -12.78 3.84 -13.46
C ASP A 279 -13.83 2.77 -13.07
N SER A 280 -13.42 1.53 -12.89
CA SER A 280 -14.29 0.41 -12.49
C SER A 280 -14.59 0.37 -10.99
N VAL A 281 -13.77 1.02 -10.16
CA VAL A 281 -14.01 1.10 -8.71
C VAL A 281 -15.20 2.02 -8.45
N PRO A 282 -16.29 1.54 -7.83
CA PRO A 282 -17.46 2.35 -7.56
C PRO A 282 -17.10 3.53 -6.65
N ILE A 283 -17.72 4.67 -6.90
CA ILE A 283 -17.70 5.79 -5.95
C ILE A 283 -18.78 5.46 -4.91
N PRO A 284 -18.41 5.23 -3.65
CA PRO A 284 -19.41 4.97 -2.62
C PRO A 284 -20.35 6.17 -2.57
N SER A 285 -21.65 5.94 -2.74
CA SER A 285 -22.66 6.94 -2.41
C SER A 285 -22.48 7.28 -0.95
N ALA A 286 -22.42 8.58 -0.62
CA ALA A 286 -22.21 9.08 0.73
C ALA A 286 -23.01 8.24 1.74
N GLN A 287 -22.31 7.49 2.58
CA GLN A 287 -22.94 6.68 3.62
C GLN A 287 -23.72 7.63 4.52
N ARG A 288 -25.03 7.39 4.67
CA ARG A 288 -25.83 8.08 5.68
C ARG A 288 -25.25 7.72 7.03
N PRO A 289 -25.00 8.71 7.91
CA PRO A 289 -24.56 8.41 9.26
C PRO A 289 -25.61 7.52 9.95
N CYS A 290 -25.15 6.43 10.56
CA CYS A 290 -25.95 5.63 11.48
C CYS A 290 -26.27 6.42 12.75
#